data_1b446a94aadbdebc3df90b2c8716810a
#
_entry.id   1b446a94aadbdebc3df90b2c8716810a
#
_cell.length_a   1.000
_cell.length_b   1.000
_cell.length_c   1.000
_cell.angle_alpha   90.00
_cell.angle_beta   90.00
_cell.angle_gamma   90.00
#
_symmetry.space_group_name_H-M   'P 1'
#
loop_
_entity.id
_entity.type
_entity.pdbx_description
1 polymer ?
#
loop_
_entity_poly.entity_id
_entity_poly.type
_entity_poly.pdbx_seq_one_letter_code
_entity_poly.pdbx_strand_id
1 'polypeptide(L)'
;MQILGLCRFSFPATDGFQILHDTVEDRRAYLYSPARLEERFRLFETTTLPCFREQTDPDFDLILLTGTCLPKPFLERLQDVTSDVRQIQIVQMDPAPHKAVVRDVLNTARQTPDQPCIQFRNDDDDAVSVDFVERLRRTANDNAGLMQRYESVGIDFNSGYLARFGSDGIQATAVMRSLLAVGLGMFVQGGSSRTIFDRLHNRLARFMPVISQPDAPMWVRGLNGFNDSPHARTDKTELRPLTPQQAGEFIARFAIDSDAVREAHSKKPDDRP
;
A
#
# COMPACT_ATOMS: atom_id res chain seq x y z
N MET A 1 -12.11 17.47 -1.86
CA MET A 1 -12.44 16.24 -1.12
C MET A 1 -11.13 15.60 -0.70
N GLN A 2 -10.94 15.34 0.60
CA GLN A 2 -9.72 14.72 1.13
C GLN A 2 -9.53 13.31 0.55
N ILE A 3 -8.30 12.95 0.19
CA ILE A 3 -7.89 11.58 -0.14
C ILE A 3 -6.89 11.13 0.92
N LEU A 4 -7.19 10.01 1.56
CA LEU A 4 -6.50 9.53 2.76
C LEU A 4 -6.04 8.10 2.56
N GLY A 5 -4.73 7.90 2.45
CA GLY A 5 -4.10 6.59 2.35
C GLY A 5 -3.62 6.05 3.70
N LEU A 6 -3.61 4.74 3.86
CA LEU A 6 -2.94 4.09 4.97
C LEU A 6 -2.04 2.97 4.44
N CYS A 7 -0.74 3.11 4.70
CA CYS A 7 0.28 2.11 4.44
C CYS A 7 0.78 1.55 5.79
N ARG A 8 0.79 0.23 5.93
CA ARG A 8 1.31 -0.42 7.13
C ARG A 8 2.79 -0.72 6.95
N PHE A 9 3.63 -0.11 7.77
CA PHE A 9 5.06 -0.43 7.81
C PHE A 9 5.37 -1.25 9.06
N SER A 10 5.37 -2.57 8.91
CA SER A 10 5.67 -3.54 9.99
C SER A 10 4.89 -3.29 11.31
N PHE A 11 3.62 -2.89 11.23
CA PHE A 11 2.78 -2.66 12.42
C PHE A 11 2.46 -3.98 13.15
N PRO A 12 2.75 -4.11 14.46
CA PRO A 12 2.58 -5.34 15.23
C PRO A 12 1.14 -5.51 15.76
N ALA A 13 0.16 -5.52 14.87
CA ALA A 13 -1.22 -5.77 15.28
C ALA A 13 -1.38 -7.17 15.90
N THR A 14 -2.28 -7.29 16.87
CA THR A 14 -2.51 -8.54 17.62
C THR A 14 -3.40 -9.53 16.88
N ASP A 15 -4.05 -9.08 15.79
CA ASP A 15 -4.91 -9.91 14.93
C ASP A 15 -4.84 -9.46 13.46
N GLY A 16 -5.63 -10.10 12.59
CA GLY A 16 -5.83 -9.66 11.20
C GLY A 16 -4.75 -10.11 10.22
N PHE A 17 -3.87 -10.99 10.62
CA PHE A 17 -2.82 -11.59 9.78
C PHE A 17 -3.00 -13.09 9.65
N GLN A 18 -2.41 -13.66 8.59
CA GLN A 18 -2.49 -15.11 8.34
C GLN A 18 -1.40 -15.88 9.08
N ILE A 19 -0.24 -15.26 9.28
CA ILE A 19 0.81 -15.81 10.16
C ILE A 19 0.43 -15.42 11.58
N LEU A 20 -0.01 -16.40 12.35
CA LEU A 20 -0.34 -16.22 13.76
C LEU A 20 0.93 -16.43 14.61
N HIS A 21 1.08 -15.60 15.61
CA HIS A 21 2.10 -15.72 16.65
C HIS A 21 1.40 -15.89 18.00
N ASP A 22 1.96 -16.69 18.87
CA ASP A 22 1.31 -17.01 20.16
C ASP A 22 1.30 -15.80 21.09
N THR A 23 2.32 -14.94 20.99
CA THR A 23 2.45 -13.74 21.81
C THR A 23 2.73 -12.48 20.97
N VAL A 24 2.51 -11.31 21.57
CA VAL A 24 2.90 -10.01 20.96
C VAL A 24 4.42 -9.92 20.83
N GLU A 25 5.15 -10.48 21.78
CA GLU A 25 6.61 -10.54 21.81
C GLU A 25 7.16 -11.34 20.62
N ASP A 26 6.62 -12.53 20.35
CA ASP A 26 6.99 -13.35 19.19
C ASP A 26 6.70 -12.63 17.89
N ARG A 27 5.54 -11.96 17.82
CA ARG A 27 5.19 -11.15 16.65
C ARG A 27 6.16 -9.99 16.45
N ARG A 28 6.54 -9.28 17.51
CA ARG A 28 7.53 -8.20 17.45
C ARG A 28 8.91 -8.74 17.03
N ALA A 29 9.34 -9.84 17.61
CA ALA A 29 10.61 -10.48 17.25
C ALA A 29 10.65 -10.86 15.75
N TYR A 30 9.57 -11.38 15.21
CA TYR A 30 9.44 -11.67 13.78
C TYR A 30 9.45 -10.40 12.93
N LEU A 31 8.57 -9.44 13.23
CA LEU A 31 8.39 -8.23 12.41
C LEU A 31 9.63 -7.34 12.42
N TYR A 32 10.36 -7.31 13.54
CA TYR A 32 11.51 -6.43 13.76
C TYR A 32 12.85 -7.15 13.68
N SER A 33 12.86 -8.39 13.17
CA SER A 33 14.14 -9.03 12.87
C SER A 33 14.91 -8.19 11.83
N PRO A 34 16.23 -7.96 12.03
CA PRO A 34 17.01 -7.09 11.15
C PRO A 34 16.90 -7.47 9.67
N ALA A 35 17.00 -8.76 9.37
CA ALA A 35 16.91 -9.25 8.00
C ALA A 35 15.56 -8.89 7.34
N ARG A 36 14.45 -9.02 8.08
CA ARG A 36 13.12 -8.67 7.58
C ARG A 36 12.96 -7.17 7.42
N LEU A 37 13.37 -6.36 8.40
CA LEU A 37 13.27 -4.90 8.30
C LEU A 37 14.11 -4.37 7.15
N GLU A 38 15.31 -4.88 6.95
CA GLU A 38 16.15 -4.49 5.80
C GLU A 38 15.47 -4.82 4.47
N GLU A 39 14.84 -5.99 4.34
CA GLU A 39 14.09 -6.32 3.14
C GLU A 39 12.87 -5.41 2.94
N ARG A 40 12.15 -5.09 4.04
CA ARG A 40 11.00 -4.15 3.96
C ARG A 40 11.46 -2.75 3.55
N PHE A 41 12.58 -2.27 4.04
CA PHE A 41 13.15 -0.99 3.62
C PHE A 41 13.57 -0.99 2.14
N ARG A 42 14.23 -2.06 1.66
CA ARG A 42 14.57 -2.17 0.23
C ARG A 42 13.32 -2.04 -0.65
N LEU A 43 12.28 -2.79 -0.34
CA LEU A 43 11.02 -2.75 -1.09
C LEU A 43 10.33 -1.39 -0.95
N PHE A 44 10.27 -0.84 0.26
CA PHE A 44 9.66 0.46 0.49
C PHE A 44 10.37 1.58 -0.28
N GLU A 45 11.69 1.67 -0.18
CA GLU A 45 12.51 2.71 -0.80
C GLU A 45 12.57 2.61 -2.33
N THR A 46 12.49 1.41 -2.91
CA THR A 46 12.61 1.20 -4.36
C THR A 46 11.29 0.97 -5.08
N THR A 47 10.21 0.67 -4.35
CA THR A 47 8.92 0.31 -4.94
C THR A 47 7.79 1.21 -4.45
N THR A 48 7.56 1.28 -3.13
CA THR A 48 6.40 1.97 -2.56
C THR A 48 6.58 3.48 -2.49
N LEU A 49 7.68 3.94 -1.93
CA LEU A 49 7.92 5.37 -1.71
C LEU A 49 8.01 6.17 -3.02
N PRO A 50 8.71 5.70 -4.07
CA PRO A 50 8.81 6.43 -5.32
C PRO A 50 7.45 6.74 -5.96
N CYS A 51 6.51 5.80 -5.96
CA CYS A 51 5.21 6.03 -6.57
C CYS A 51 4.37 7.09 -5.83
N PHE A 52 4.53 7.24 -4.52
CA PHE A 52 3.85 8.30 -3.77
C PHE A 52 4.56 9.66 -3.86
N ARG A 53 5.88 9.67 -4.04
CA ARG A 53 6.65 10.88 -4.29
C ARG A 53 6.28 11.54 -5.63
N GLU A 54 6.01 10.73 -6.65
CA GLU A 54 5.73 11.14 -8.03
C GLU A 54 4.23 11.23 -8.38
N GLN A 55 3.32 11.26 -7.38
CA GLN A 55 1.89 11.40 -7.67
C GLN A 55 1.60 12.71 -8.42
N THR A 56 0.86 12.61 -9.54
CA THR A 56 0.44 13.77 -10.35
C THR A 56 -0.52 14.71 -9.63
N ASP A 57 -1.34 14.18 -8.72
CA ASP A 57 -2.18 14.94 -7.80
C ASP A 57 -1.56 14.90 -6.40
N PRO A 58 -0.92 15.99 -5.93
CA PRO A 58 -0.25 16.02 -4.64
C PRO A 58 -1.20 16.29 -3.45
N ASP A 59 -2.50 16.45 -3.69
CA ASP A 59 -3.51 16.75 -2.66
C ASP A 59 -4.05 15.46 -2.03
N PHE A 60 -3.22 14.81 -1.24
CA PHE A 60 -3.56 13.62 -0.44
C PHE A 60 -2.73 13.55 0.83
N ASP A 61 -3.17 12.74 1.77
CA ASP A 61 -2.45 12.35 2.97
C ASP A 61 -2.17 10.85 2.94
N LEU A 62 -0.94 10.42 3.25
CA LEU A 62 -0.56 9.02 3.40
C LEU A 62 -0.05 8.76 4.80
N ILE A 63 -0.78 7.97 5.56
CA ILE A 63 -0.37 7.54 6.89
C ILE A 63 0.53 6.31 6.77
N LEU A 64 1.76 6.41 7.26
CA LEU A 64 2.62 5.25 7.52
C LEU A 64 2.40 4.79 8.96
N LEU A 65 1.63 3.70 9.11
CA LEU A 65 1.32 3.12 10.42
C LEU A 65 2.41 2.13 10.83
N THR A 66 3.07 2.41 11.95
CA THR A 66 4.06 1.50 12.56
C THR A 66 3.85 1.37 14.07
N GLY A 67 4.61 0.49 14.72
CA GLY A 67 4.52 0.31 16.17
C GLY A 67 5.35 1.31 16.96
N THR A 68 4.89 1.71 18.16
CA THR A 68 5.70 2.49 19.12
C THR A 68 6.99 1.76 19.52
N CYS A 69 7.02 0.46 19.32
CA CYS A 69 8.16 -0.42 19.61
C CYS A 69 9.06 -0.69 18.40
N LEU A 70 8.88 0.01 17.25
CA LEU A 70 9.84 -0.08 16.15
C LEU A 70 11.23 0.36 16.64
N PRO A 71 12.31 -0.45 16.43
CA PRO A 71 13.63 -0.09 16.92
C PRO A 71 14.09 1.27 16.40
N LYS A 72 14.67 2.07 17.29
CA LYS A 72 15.00 3.48 17.03
C LYS A 72 15.78 3.73 15.73
N PRO A 73 16.83 2.96 15.37
CA PRO A 73 17.56 3.18 14.12
C PRO A 73 16.65 3.05 12.87
N PHE A 74 15.71 2.11 12.90
CA PHE A 74 14.76 1.92 11.79
C PHE A 74 13.67 2.99 11.76
N LEU A 75 13.25 3.53 12.91
CA LEU A 75 12.35 4.68 12.95
C LEU A 75 13.02 5.93 12.39
N GLU A 76 14.26 6.21 12.78
CA GLU A 76 15.06 7.32 12.28
C GLU A 76 15.26 7.21 10.76
N ARG A 77 15.58 6.02 10.26
CA ARG A 77 15.65 5.78 8.81
C ARG A 77 14.33 6.02 8.11
N LEU A 78 13.19 5.54 8.69
CA LEU A 78 11.87 5.75 8.10
C LEU A 78 11.55 7.24 8.01
N GLN A 79 11.87 8.02 9.04
CA GLN A 79 11.72 9.47 9.08
C GLN A 79 12.60 10.15 8.02
N ASP A 80 13.86 9.72 7.90
CA ASP A 80 14.81 10.30 6.93
C ASP A 80 14.37 10.08 5.48
N VAL A 81 14.08 8.83 5.09
CA VAL A 81 13.70 8.50 3.70
C VAL A 81 12.37 9.11 3.27
N THR A 82 11.50 9.49 4.20
CA THR A 82 10.19 10.10 3.92
C THR A 82 10.17 11.62 4.11
N SER A 83 11.26 12.22 4.57
CA SER A 83 11.32 13.63 4.98
C SER A 83 11.02 14.63 3.87
N ASP A 84 11.25 14.27 2.62
CA ASP A 84 10.98 15.08 1.42
C ASP A 84 9.56 14.92 0.86
N VAL A 85 8.75 13.97 1.39
CA VAL A 85 7.39 13.69 0.91
C VAL A 85 6.38 14.24 1.93
N ARG A 86 5.98 15.49 1.76
CA ARG A 86 5.11 16.23 2.71
C ARG A 86 3.75 15.57 2.96
N GLN A 87 3.30 14.70 2.05
CA GLN A 87 2.04 13.96 2.15
C GLN A 87 2.13 12.81 3.15
N ILE A 88 3.33 12.37 3.50
CA ILE A 88 3.54 11.23 4.38
C ILE A 88 3.56 11.67 5.84
N GLN A 89 2.73 11.01 6.65
CA GLN A 89 2.70 11.16 8.09
C GLN A 89 2.97 9.82 8.79
N ILE A 90 4.05 9.72 9.56
CA ILE A 90 4.35 8.52 10.35
C ILE A 90 3.51 8.56 11.63
N VAL A 91 2.68 7.54 11.82
CA VAL A 91 1.86 7.35 13.01
C VAL A 91 2.30 6.08 13.72
N GLN A 92 2.70 6.22 14.98
CA GLN A 92 3.10 5.11 15.85
C GLN A 92 1.96 4.74 16.80
N MET A 93 1.59 3.46 16.82
CA MET A 93 0.54 2.94 17.71
C MET A 93 1.06 1.74 18.48
N ASP A 94 0.56 1.55 19.70
CA ASP A 94 0.84 0.35 20.47
C ASP A 94 0.22 -0.90 19.82
N PRO A 95 0.79 -2.09 20.05
CA PRO A 95 0.21 -3.34 19.60
C PRO A 95 -1.24 -3.49 20.08
N ALA A 96 -2.18 -3.60 19.13
CA ALA A 96 -3.59 -3.71 19.42
C ALA A 96 -4.33 -4.39 18.24
N PRO A 97 -5.62 -4.75 18.37
CA PRO A 97 -6.39 -5.36 17.29
C PRO A 97 -6.39 -4.48 16.02
N HIS A 98 -5.99 -5.08 14.90
CA HIS A 98 -5.75 -4.37 13.63
C HIS A 98 -6.91 -3.44 13.24
N LYS A 99 -8.15 -3.96 13.23
CA LYS A 99 -9.31 -3.17 12.80
C LYS A 99 -9.59 -1.96 13.70
N ALA A 100 -9.35 -2.10 15.01
CA ALA A 100 -9.55 -1.00 15.95
C ALA A 100 -8.56 0.13 15.66
N VAL A 101 -7.28 -0.21 15.52
CA VAL A 101 -6.21 0.76 15.26
C VAL A 101 -6.41 1.49 13.93
N VAL A 102 -6.61 0.75 12.83
CA VAL A 102 -6.74 1.40 11.50
C VAL A 102 -7.99 2.25 11.40
N ARG A 103 -9.07 1.90 12.09
CA ARG A 103 -10.29 2.71 12.17
C ARG A 103 -10.04 4.01 12.94
N ASP A 104 -9.42 3.91 14.09
CA ASP A 104 -9.07 5.07 14.93
C ASP A 104 -8.16 6.03 14.18
N VAL A 105 -7.06 5.52 13.62
CA VAL A 105 -6.09 6.30 12.87
C VAL A 105 -6.72 6.99 11.66
N LEU A 106 -7.49 6.28 10.83
CA LEU A 106 -8.13 6.87 9.65
C LEU A 106 -9.19 7.91 10.01
N ASN A 107 -9.99 7.67 11.05
CA ASN A 107 -11.02 8.63 11.46
C ASN A 107 -10.40 9.88 12.12
N THR A 108 -9.32 9.71 12.90
CA THR A 108 -8.58 10.83 13.49
C THR A 108 -7.90 11.71 12.44
N ALA A 109 -7.42 11.11 11.34
CA ALA A 109 -6.76 11.84 10.27
C ALA A 109 -7.72 12.60 9.33
N ARG A 110 -9.04 12.42 9.48
CA ARG A 110 -10.01 13.21 8.71
C ARG A 110 -10.00 14.66 9.16
N GLN A 111 -9.57 15.56 8.29
CA GLN A 111 -9.49 17.00 8.58
C GLN A 111 -10.89 17.61 8.81
N THR A 112 -11.90 17.12 8.08
CA THR A 112 -13.29 17.55 8.19
C THR A 112 -14.19 16.32 8.20
N PRO A 113 -14.46 15.71 9.37
CA PRO A 113 -15.22 14.47 9.49
C PRO A 113 -16.62 14.51 8.87
N ASP A 114 -17.26 15.68 8.86
CA ASP A 114 -18.61 15.89 8.28
C ASP A 114 -18.58 16.04 6.75
N GLN A 115 -17.42 16.08 6.13
CA GLN A 115 -17.27 16.09 4.68
C GLN A 115 -16.88 14.70 4.17
N PRO A 116 -17.26 14.34 2.93
CA PRO A 116 -16.86 13.07 2.34
C PRO A 116 -15.34 13.01 2.10
N CYS A 117 -14.81 11.80 2.14
CA CYS A 117 -13.41 11.53 1.80
C CYS A 117 -13.28 10.27 0.93
N ILE A 118 -12.14 10.12 0.27
CA ILE A 118 -11.75 8.86 -0.34
C ILE A 118 -10.66 8.24 0.53
N GLN A 119 -10.78 6.96 0.83
CA GLN A 119 -9.75 6.21 1.54
C GLN A 119 -9.13 5.17 0.59
N PHE A 120 -7.84 4.94 0.71
CA PHE A 120 -7.17 3.84 0.04
C PHE A 120 -6.20 3.13 0.99
N ARG A 121 -5.81 1.92 0.61
CA ARG A 121 -4.84 1.14 1.35
C ARG A 121 -3.69 0.73 0.46
N ASN A 122 -2.49 0.69 1.03
CA ASN A 122 -1.30 0.17 0.38
C ASN A 122 -0.48 -0.65 1.39
N ASP A 123 0.25 -1.63 0.94
CA ASP A 123 1.23 -2.33 1.76
C ASP A 123 2.64 -1.81 1.40
N ASP A 124 3.62 -1.94 2.30
CA ASP A 124 4.95 -1.35 2.19
C ASP A 124 5.89 -2.06 1.18
N ASP A 125 5.33 -2.98 0.39
CA ASP A 125 5.98 -3.70 -0.71
C ASP A 125 5.18 -3.61 -2.04
N ASP A 126 4.09 -2.84 -2.06
CA ASP A 126 3.23 -2.63 -3.20
C ASP A 126 3.40 -1.20 -3.74
N ALA A 127 3.11 -0.98 -5.03
CA ALA A 127 3.07 0.34 -5.62
C ALA A 127 1.76 0.60 -6.37
N VAL A 128 1.38 1.87 -6.45
CA VAL A 128 0.29 2.35 -7.30
C VAL A 128 0.85 3.21 -8.43
N SER A 129 0.08 3.44 -9.49
CA SER A 129 0.51 4.32 -10.57
C SER A 129 0.67 5.77 -10.08
N VAL A 130 1.53 6.53 -10.73
CA VAL A 130 1.77 7.95 -10.40
C VAL A 130 0.53 8.84 -10.61
N ASP A 131 -0.46 8.39 -11.36
CA ASP A 131 -1.75 9.04 -11.54
C ASP A 131 -2.88 8.45 -10.68
N PHE A 132 -2.57 7.62 -9.69
CA PHE A 132 -3.56 6.90 -8.88
C PHE A 132 -4.48 7.84 -8.07
N VAL A 133 -3.91 8.82 -7.38
CA VAL A 133 -4.68 9.79 -6.58
C VAL A 133 -5.59 10.64 -7.48
N GLU A 134 -5.06 11.14 -8.59
CA GLU A 134 -5.84 11.87 -9.60
C GLU A 134 -7.00 11.03 -10.11
N ARG A 135 -6.75 9.77 -10.44
CA ARG A 135 -7.79 8.86 -10.95
C ARG A 135 -8.83 8.50 -9.91
N LEU A 136 -8.48 8.34 -8.64
CA LEU A 136 -9.45 8.20 -7.55
C LEU A 136 -10.39 9.40 -7.49
N ARG A 137 -9.83 10.61 -7.49
CA ARG A 137 -10.59 11.87 -7.43
C ARG A 137 -11.49 12.03 -8.66
N ARG A 138 -10.96 11.81 -9.85
CA ARG A 138 -11.72 11.87 -11.10
C ARG A 138 -12.87 10.87 -11.10
N THR A 139 -12.61 9.60 -10.74
CA THR A 139 -13.65 8.57 -10.68
C THR A 139 -14.79 8.96 -9.74
N ALA A 140 -14.49 9.52 -8.58
CA ALA A 140 -15.51 9.97 -7.65
C ALA A 140 -16.33 11.14 -8.22
N ASN A 141 -15.69 12.11 -8.87
CA ASN A 141 -16.35 13.27 -9.46
C ASN A 141 -17.26 12.87 -10.65
N ASP A 142 -16.76 12.00 -11.52
CA ASP A 142 -17.50 11.49 -12.69
C ASP A 142 -18.74 10.66 -12.30
N ASN A 143 -18.74 10.12 -11.08
CA ASN A 143 -19.83 9.31 -10.52
C ASN A 143 -20.52 9.98 -9.32
N ALA A 144 -20.57 11.31 -9.27
CA ALA A 144 -21.10 12.07 -8.12
C ALA A 144 -22.52 11.63 -7.71
N GLY A 145 -23.39 11.27 -8.66
CA GLY A 145 -24.73 10.77 -8.36
C GLY A 145 -24.73 9.44 -7.58
N LEU A 146 -23.77 8.56 -7.85
CA LEU A 146 -23.59 7.33 -7.08
C LEU A 146 -23.05 7.65 -5.67
N MET A 147 -22.07 8.55 -5.59
CA MET A 147 -21.48 8.99 -4.33
C MET A 147 -22.49 9.65 -3.40
N GLN A 148 -23.45 10.42 -3.93
CA GLN A 148 -24.54 11.04 -3.16
C GLN A 148 -25.54 10.03 -2.62
N ARG A 149 -25.75 8.90 -3.32
CA ARG A 149 -26.79 7.93 -3.01
C ARG A 149 -26.37 6.91 -1.93
N TYR A 150 -25.08 6.59 -1.86
CA TYR A 150 -24.59 5.50 -1.00
C TYR A 150 -23.61 6.03 0.05
N GLU A 151 -23.68 5.46 1.26
CA GLU A 151 -22.76 5.78 2.36
C GLU A 151 -21.29 5.49 2.04
N SER A 152 -21.05 4.48 1.20
CA SER A 152 -19.73 4.14 0.71
C SER A 152 -19.82 3.52 -0.68
N VAL A 153 -18.78 3.76 -1.50
CA VAL A 153 -18.63 3.24 -2.86
C VAL A 153 -17.18 2.79 -3.06
N GLY A 154 -16.97 1.55 -3.47
CA GLY A 154 -15.64 1.05 -3.83
C GLY A 154 -15.20 1.58 -5.19
N ILE A 155 -13.91 1.87 -5.33
CA ILE A 155 -13.25 2.21 -6.59
C ILE A 155 -12.13 1.17 -6.78
N ASP A 156 -12.24 0.35 -7.81
CA ASP A 156 -11.40 -0.81 -8.06
C ASP A 156 -10.65 -0.64 -9.39
N PHE A 157 -9.35 -0.44 -9.34
CA PHE A 157 -8.48 -0.53 -10.50
C PHE A 157 -7.99 -1.96 -10.63
N ASN A 158 -8.56 -2.74 -11.55
CA ASN A 158 -8.40 -4.19 -11.57
C ASN A 158 -7.28 -4.69 -12.50
N SER A 159 -6.54 -3.79 -13.14
CA SER A 159 -5.39 -4.09 -14.01
C SER A 159 -4.08 -3.70 -13.32
N GLY A 160 -3.05 -4.54 -13.39
CA GLY A 160 -1.74 -4.28 -12.79
C GLY A 160 -0.75 -5.43 -13.00
N TYR A 161 0.30 -5.44 -12.20
CA TYR A 161 1.36 -6.43 -12.28
C TYR A 161 1.53 -7.19 -10.96
N LEU A 162 1.80 -8.48 -11.06
CA LEU A 162 2.49 -9.23 -9.99
C LEU A 162 3.99 -9.13 -10.28
N ALA A 163 4.78 -8.75 -9.29
CA ALA A 163 6.21 -8.56 -9.47
C ALA A 163 7.04 -9.15 -8.32
N ARG A 164 8.24 -9.60 -8.64
CA ARG A 164 9.29 -9.95 -7.67
C ARG A 164 10.49 -9.05 -7.92
N PHE A 165 11.01 -8.51 -6.84
CA PHE A 165 12.17 -7.61 -6.83
C PHE A 165 13.38 -8.35 -6.26
N GLY A 166 14.55 -8.16 -6.85
CA GLY A 166 15.76 -8.85 -6.41
C GLY A 166 17.03 -8.33 -7.06
N SER A 167 18.18 -8.93 -6.71
CA SER A 167 19.49 -8.59 -7.29
C SER A 167 19.57 -8.78 -8.80
N ASP A 168 18.70 -9.63 -9.37
CA ASP A 168 18.61 -9.82 -10.83
C ASP A 168 17.67 -8.80 -11.49
N GLY A 169 17.12 -7.85 -10.72
CA GLY A 169 16.17 -6.85 -11.17
C GLY A 169 14.72 -7.24 -10.88
N ILE A 170 13.82 -6.87 -11.79
CA ILE A 170 12.38 -7.06 -11.65
C ILE A 170 11.91 -8.18 -12.58
N GLN A 171 11.17 -9.12 -12.01
CA GLN A 171 10.40 -10.12 -12.75
C GLN A 171 8.92 -9.83 -12.54
N ALA A 172 8.15 -9.69 -13.62
CA ALA A 172 6.74 -9.35 -13.50
C ALA A 172 5.87 -10.03 -14.55
N THR A 173 4.57 -10.05 -14.28
CA THR A 173 3.52 -10.49 -15.22
C THR A 173 2.30 -9.62 -15.04
N ALA A 174 1.79 -9.09 -16.17
CA ALA A 174 0.54 -8.33 -16.18
C ALA A 174 -0.64 -9.24 -15.84
N VAL A 175 -1.52 -8.77 -14.99
CA VAL A 175 -2.71 -9.52 -14.55
C VAL A 175 -3.91 -8.60 -14.39
N MET A 176 -5.09 -9.18 -14.53
CA MET A 176 -6.35 -8.50 -14.22
C MET A 176 -6.98 -9.19 -13.02
N ARG A 177 -7.14 -8.44 -11.91
CA ARG A 177 -7.70 -8.96 -10.65
C ARG A 177 -8.57 -7.93 -9.97
N SER A 178 -9.87 -8.19 -9.95
CA SER A 178 -10.82 -7.31 -9.26
C SER A 178 -10.68 -7.38 -7.75
N LEU A 179 -10.89 -6.23 -7.13
CA LEU A 179 -10.91 -6.05 -5.67
C LEU A 179 -9.62 -6.54 -4.99
N LEU A 180 -8.48 -6.31 -5.62
CA LEU A 180 -7.19 -6.53 -4.97
C LEU A 180 -6.94 -5.41 -3.95
N ALA A 181 -6.22 -5.71 -2.85
CA ALA A 181 -5.97 -4.73 -1.80
C ALA A 181 -5.23 -3.48 -2.31
N VAL A 182 -4.17 -3.69 -3.10
CA VAL A 182 -3.49 -2.64 -3.84
C VAL A 182 -4.36 -2.17 -5.03
N GLY A 183 -4.37 -0.89 -5.33
CA GLY A 183 -5.21 -0.32 -6.38
C GLY A 183 -6.71 -0.18 -6.01
N LEU A 184 -7.05 -0.31 -4.72
CA LEU A 184 -8.40 -0.19 -4.21
C LEU A 184 -8.59 1.09 -3.41
N GLY A 185 -9.60 1.89 -3.82
CA GLY A 185 -10.10 3.02 -3.06
C GLY A 185 -11.53 2.80 -2.56
N MET A 186 -11.96 3.61 -1.63
CA MET A 186 -13.33 3.66 -1.12
C MET A 186 -13.74 5.09 -0.81
N PHE A 187 -14.78 5.57 -1.47
CA PHE A 187 -15.48 6.78 -1.08
C PHE A 187 -16.28 6.51 0.20
N VAL A 188 -16.25 7.47 1.12
CA VAL A 188 -16.96 7.44 2.41
C VAL A 188 -17.66 8.78 2.60
N GLN A 189 -18.97 8.75 2.89
CA GLN A 189 -19.78 9.94 3.18
C GLN A 189 -19.30 10.68 4.41
N GLY A 190 -19.63 11.98 4.47
CA GLY A 190 -19.47 12.80 5.65
C GLY A 190 -20.29 12.27 6.83
N GLY A 191 -19.72 12.38 8.04
CA GLY A 191 -20.35 11.85 9.27
C GLY A 191 -20.27 10.33 9.46
N SER A 192 -19.86 9.57 8.42
CA SER A 192 -19.67 8.12 8.55
C SER A 192 -18.30 7.79 9.15
N SER A 193 -18.27 6.85 10.09
CA SER A 193 -17.02 6.31 10.68
C SER A 193 -16.50 5.07 9.95
N ARG A 194 -17.05 4.73 8.79
CA ARG A 194 -16.62 3.58 8.00
C ARG A 194 -15.21 3.77 7.49
N THR A 195 -14.48 2.65 7.37
CA THR A 195 -13.14 2.64 6.78
C THR A 195 -13.01 1.53 5.75
N ILE A 196 -12.05 1.71 4.82
CA ILE A 196 -11.71 0.71 3.80
C ILE A 196 -11.28 -0.64 4.40
N PHE A 197 -10.91 -0.67 5.70
CA PHE A 197 -10.51 -1.88 6.42
C PHE A 197 -11.66 -2.59 7.13
N ASP A 198 -12.87 -2.06 7.14
CA ASP A 198 -14.01 -2.68 7.85
C ASP A 198 -14.43 -4.02 7.24
N ARG A 199 -14.17 -4.19 5.94
CA ARG A 199 -14.52 -5.39 5.19
C ARG A 199 -13.30 -5.97 4.47
N LEU A 200 -13.33 -7.27 4.23
CA LEU A 200 -12.35 -7.90 3.34
C LEU A 200 -12.50 -7.31 1.94
N HIS A 201 -11.38 -6.86 1.35
CA HIS A 201 -11.37 -6.18 0.05
C HIS A 201 -12.10 -6.97 -1.04
N ASN A 202 -11.89 -8.28 -1.13
CA ASN A 202 -12.52 -9.18 -2.11
C ASN A 202 -14.01 -9.43 -1.87
N ARG A 203 -14.61 -8.85 -0.83
CA ARG A 203 -16.05 -8.96 -0.51
C ARG A 203 -16.77 -7.61 -0.55
N LEU A 204 -16.11 -6.52 -0.92
CA LEU A 204 -16.71 -5.18 -0.89
C LEU A 204 -18.00 -5.09 -1.71
N ALA A 205 -18.05 -5.71 -2.89
CA ALA A 205 -19.22 -5.73 -3.75
C ALA A 205 -20.48 -6.38 -3.13
N ARG A 206 -20.35 -7.05 -1.99
CA ARG A 206 -21.49 -7.58 -1.21
C ARG A 206 -22.13 -6.52 -0.30
N PHE A 207 -21.47 -5.40 -0.08
CA PHE A 207 -21.85 -4.41 0.93
C PHE A 207 -22.06 -3.00 0.35
N MET A 208 -21.50 -2.71 -0.82
CA MET A 208 -21.54 -1.41 -1.46
C MET A 208 -21.39 -1.53 -2.97
N PRO A 209 -21.85 -0.55 -3.76
CA PRO A 209 -21.50 -0.47 -5.17
C PRO A 209 -19.99 -0.38 -5.36
N VAL A 210 -19.49 -0.94 -6.46
CA VAL A 210 -18.07 -0.87 -6.83
C VAL A 210 -17.98 -0.45 -8.30
N ILE A 211 -17.15 0.55 -8.56
CA ILE A 211 -16.77 1.00 -9.90
C ILE A 211 -15.45 0.35 -10.23
N SER A 212 -15.41 -0.55 -11.20
CA SER A 212 -14.18 -1.21 -11.66
C SER A 212 -13.68 -0.59 -12.96
N GLN A 213 -12.38 -0.28 -13.03
CA GLN A 213 -11.71 0.33 -14.19
C GLN A 213 -10.56 -0.58 -14.67
N PRO A 214 -10.67 -1.14 -15.91
CA PRO A 214 -9.68 -2.07 -16.44
C PRO A 214 -8.69 -1.43 -17.43
N ASP A 215 -8.80 -0.15 -17.71
CA ASP A 215 -8.24 0.54 -18.86
C ASP A 215 -6.70 0.69 -18.84
N ALA A 216 -6.07 0.62 -17.68
CA ALA A 216 -4.62 0.76 -17.57
C ALA A 216 -4.08 -0.01 -16.34
N PRO A 217 -2.82 -0.46 -16.36
CA PRO A 217 -2.16 -0.98 -15.17
C PRO A 217 -2.03 0.11 -14.10
N MET A 218 -2.68 -0.09 -12.94
CA MET A 218 -2.76 0.91 -11.89
C MET A 218 -1.99 0.52 -10.62
N TRP A 219 -1.43 -0.68 -10.59
CA TRP A 219 -0.73 -1.18 -9.41
C TRP A 219 0.33 -2.23 -9.76
N VAL A 220 1.30 -2.35 -8.88
CA VAL A 220 2.28 -3.45 -8.83
C VAL A 220 2.18 -4.08 -7.46
N ARG A 221 1.85 -5.38 -7.41
CA ARG A 221 1.87 -6.16 -6.18
C ARG A 221 3.19 -6.89 -6.04
N GLY A 222 3.90 -6.59 -4.96
CA GLY A 222 5.15 -7.25 -4.58
C GLY A 222 4.93 -8.67 -4.08
N LEU A 223 5.70 -9.62 -4.62
CA LEU A 223 5.75 -11.00 -4.16
C LEU A 223 7.11 -11.26 -3.51
N ASN A 224 7.13 -11.42 -2.20
CA ASN A 224 8.34 -11.69 -1.43
C ASN A 224 8.12 -12.77 -0.37
N GLY A 225 9.19 -13.28 0.23
CA GLY A 225 9.13 -14.37 1.21
C GLY A 225 8.53 -13.99 2.57
N PHE A 226 8.27 -12.69 2.80
CA PHE A 226 7.73 -12.16 4.05
C PHE A 226 6.28 -11.67 3.93
N ASN A 227 5.60 -11.96 2.82
CA ASN A 227 4.20 -11.60 2.65
C ASN A 227 3.31 -12.41 3.60
N ASP A 228 2.42 -11.71 4.31
CA ASP A 228 1.46 -12.33 5.24
C ASP A 228 0.30 -13.06 4.53
N SER A 229 0.19 -12.98 3.21
CA SER A 229 -0.87 -13.62 2.43
C SER A 229 -0.40 -14.95 1.84
N PRO A 230 -1.19 -16.04 1.90
CA PRO A 230 -0.80 -17.29 1.26
C PRO A 230 -0.68 -17.08 -0.24
N HIS A 231 0.44 -17.49 -0.79
CA HIS A 231 0.75 -17.41 -2.23
C HIS A 231 0.00 -18.44 -3.09
N ALA A 232 -0.85 -19.29 -2.51
CA ALA A 232 -1.43 -20.46 -3.17
C ALA A 232 -2.09 -20.20 -4.55
N ARG A 233 -2.49 -18.95 -4.84
CA ARG A 233 -2.98 -18.56 -6.18
C ARG A 233 -1.94 -17.76 -7.00
N THR A 234 -0.93 -17.19 -6.36
CA THR A 234 0.14 -16.44 -7.01
C THR A 234 1.33 -17.31 -7.36
N ASP A 235 1.55 -18.41 -6.62
CA ASP A 235 2.65 -19.35 -6.83
C ASP A 235 2.63 -20.05 -8.18
N LYS A 236 1.48 -20.04 -8.87
CA LYS A 236 1.34 -20.62 -10.22
C LYS A 236 1.52 -19.59 -11.34
N THR A 237 1.70 -18.30 -11.01
CA THR A 237 1.89 -17.25 -12.02
C THR A 237 3.36 -17.20 -12.39
N GLU A 238 3.65 -17.51 -13.64
CA GLU A 238 5.00 -17.38 -14.19
C GLU A 238 5.39 -15.90 -14.26
N LEU A 239 6.42 -15.51 -13.54
CA LEU A 239 7.02 -14.19 -13.63
C LEU A 239 8.18 -14.23 -14.62
N ARG A 240 8.32 -13.19 -15.42
CA ARG A 240 9.38 -13.06 -16.43
C ARG A 240 10.17 -11.77 -16.22
N PRO A 241 11.47 -11.77 -16.50
CA PRO A 241 12.25 -10.54 -16.50
C PRO A 241 11.57 -9.47 -17.36
N LEU A 242 11.61 -8.21 -16.92
CA LEU A 242 11.06 -7.11 -17.71
C LEU A 242 11.80 -6.97 -19.03
N THR A 243 11.05 -6.81 -20.11
CA THR A 243 11.61 -6.32 -21.37
C THR A 243 12.01 -4.83 -21.22
N PRO A 244 12.88 -4.28 -22.08
CA PRO A 244 13.23 -2.86 -22.05
C PRO A 244 12.00 -1.93 -22.11
N GLN A 245 10.99 -2.30 -22.88
CA GLN A 245 9.74 -1.56 -22.98
C GLN A 245 8.98 -1.57 -21.64
N GLN A 246 8.87 -2.73 -21.00
CA GLN A 246 8.22 -2.85 -19.68
C GLN A 246 9.00 -2.14 -18.58
N ALA A 247 10.35 -2.15 -18.63
CA ALA A 247 11.16 -1.38 -17.69
C ALA A 247 10.89 0.12 -17.84
N GLY A 248 10.78 0.64 -19.07
CA GLY A 248 10.36 2.02 -19.33
C GLY A 248 8.93 2.31 -18.81
N GLU A 249 8.00 1.37 -18.95
CA GLU A 249 6.65 1.50 -18.39
C GLU A 249 6.66 1.52 -16.85
N PHE A 250 7.48 0.68 -16.20
CA PHE A 250 7.60 0.67 -14.74
C PHE A 250 8.12 2.01 -14.20
N ILE A 251 9.13 2.61 -14.88
CA ILE A 251 9.62 3.95 -14.53
C ILE A 251 8.51 4.99 -14.73
N ALA A 252 7.90 5.04 -15.91
CA ALA A 252 6.96 6.10 -16.26
C ALA A 252 5.65 6.03 -15.47
N ARG A 253 5.17 4.82 -15.17
CA ARG A 253 3.85 4.61 -14.56
C ARG A 253 3.89 4.42 -13.05
N PHE A 254 4.98 3.83 -12.53
CA PHE A 254 5.08 3.48 -11.12
C PHE A 254 6.27 4.13 -10.42
N ALA A 255 7.08 4.88 -11.14
CA ALA A 255 8.36 5.42 -10.66
C ALA A 255 9.31 4.34 -10.11
N ILE A 256 9.21 3.09 -10.62
CA ILE A 256 10.06 1.98 -10.21
C ILE A 256 11.19 1.80 -11.21
N ASP A 257 12.43 2.05 -10.76
CA ASP A 257 13.65 1.88 -11.55
C ASP A 257 14.25 0.49 -11.28
N SER A 258 14.39 -0.30 -12.35
CA SER A 258 14.94 -1.66 -12.29
C SER A 258 16.41 -1.71 -11.88
N ASP A 259 17.19 -0.67 -12.18
CA ASP A 259 18.61 -0.59 -11.82
C ASP A 259 18.77 -0.22 -10.34
N ALA A 260 17.94 0.72 -9.83
CA ALA A 260 17.87 1.03 -8.40
C ALA A 260 17.45 -0.20 -7.58
N VAL A 261 16.50 -1.00 -8.09
CA VAL A 261 16.10 -2.28 -7.45
C VAL A 261 17.30 -3.24 -7.39
N ARG A 262 18.02 -3.47 -8.51
CA ARG A 262 19.20 -4.34 -8.52
C ARG A 262 20.25 -3.88 -7.51
N GLU A 263 20.57 -2.59 -7.51
CA GLU A 263 21.55 -2.01 -6.59
C GLU A 263 21.16 -2.24 -5.14
N ALA A 264 19.92 -1.92 -4.76
CA ALA A 264 19.43 -2.07 -3.39
C ALA A 264 19.47 -3.53 -2.90
N HIS A 265 19.10 -4.49 -3.79
CA HIS A 265 19.09 -5.91 -3.42
C HIS A 265 20.47 -6.60 -3.54
N SER A 266 21.45 -5.98 -4.19
CA SER A 266 22.82 -6.50 -4.27
C SER A 266 23.68 -6.11 -3.07
N LYS A 267 23.32 -5.05 -2.33
CA LYS A 267 24.03 -4.62 -1.12
C LYS A 267 23.78 -5.61 0.03
N LYS A 268 24.87 -6.09 0.65
CA LYS A 268 24.77 -6.87 1.88
C LYS A 268 24.32 -5.96 3.05
N PRO A 269 23.65 -6.52 4.08
CA PRO A 269 23.19 -5.74 5.23
C PRO A 269 24.30 -4.93 5.94
N ASP A 270 25.56 -5.40 5.90
CA ASP A 270 26.69 -4.79 6.59
C ASP A 270 27.43 -3.71 5.74
N ASP A 271 27.05 -3.46 4.49
CA ASP A 271 27.75 -2.52 3.60
C ASP A 271 27.21 -1.07 3.69
N ARG A 272 26.43 -0.72 4.71
CA ARG A 272 25.92 0.63 4.90
C ARG A 272 26.75 1.42 5.91
N PRO A 273 27.01 2.71 5.61
CA PRO A 273 27.76 3.59 6.49
C PRO A 273 27.06 3.87 7.82
#